data_00177bc85a36547521912fe27653e0e9
#
_entry.id   00177bc85a36547521912fe27653e0e9
#
_cell.length_a   1.000
_cell.length_b   1.000
_cell.length_c   1.000
_cell.angle_alpha   90.00
_cell.angle_beta   90.00
_cell.angle_gamma   90.00
#
_symmetry.space_group_name_H-M   'P 1'
#
loop_
_entity.id
_entity.type
_entity.pdbx_description
1 polymer ?
#
loop_
_entity_poly.entity_id
_entity_poly.type
_entity_poly.pdbx_seq_one_letter_code
_entity_poly.pdbx_strand_id
1 'polypeptide(L)'
;MPSTAYRYMNSKYAAQTMEKNSAPLSYFGYTKYNSGHEARDAYQIFYEKGNPDSWSDARLLGEFDTLQLYKNGVPQVQVPLANGGRGPGYELFTSAYPEYGKGGALQLLPAEHNYPVIFERVSVIPE
;
A
#
# COMPACT_ATOMS: atom_id res chain seq x y z
N MET A 1 -2.44 -5.64 -16.45
CA MET A 1 -2.00 -5.38 -15.06
C MET A 1 -0.78 -6.23 -14.78
N PRO A 2 0.30 -5.70 -14.17
CA PRO A 2 1.45 -6.50 -13.76
C PRO A 2 1.05 -7.68 -12.88
N SER A 3 1.81 -8.77 -12.95
CA SER A 3 1.49 -10.00 -12.22
C SER A 3 1.74 -9.92 -10.71
N THR A 4 2.67 -9.07 -10.29
CA THR A 4 3.02 -8.89 -8.87
C THR A 4 2.71 -7.48 -8.42
N ALA A 5 2.11 -7.37 -7.24
CA ALA A 5 1.85 -6.11 -6.58
C ALA A 5 2.43 -6.09 -5.17
N TYR A 6 2.59 -4.89 -4.62
CA TYR A 6 3.28 -4.64 -3.36
C TYR A 6 2.40 -3.83 -2.43
N ARG A 7 2.23 -4.33 -1.21
CA ARG A 7 1.52 -3.66 -0.13
C ARG A 7 2.50 -3.34 0.99
N TYR A 8 2.66 -2.05 1.28
CA TYR A 8 3.49 -1.59 2.40
C TYR A 8 2.63 -1.34 3.62
N MET A 9 3.09 -1.80 4.78
CA MET A 9 2.35 -1.77 6.03
C MET A 9 3.30 -1.39 7.18
N ASN A 10 2.71 -1.03 8.30
CA ASN A 10 3.46 -0.79 9.53
C ASN A 10 3.98 -2.12 10.10
N SER A 11 5.27 -2.16 10.46
CA SER A 11 5.91 -3.37 10.97
C SER A 11 5.31 -3.89 12.29
N LYS A 12 4.54 -3.07 13.00
CA LYS A 12 3.84 -3.53 14.22
C LYS A 12 2.86 -4.69 13.93
N TYR A 13 2.47 -4.85 12.67
CA TYR A 13 1.58 -5.95 12.24
C TYR A 13 2.32 -7.17 11.72
N ALA A 14 3.67 -7.20 11.80
CA ALA A 14 4.49 -8.25 11.19
C ALA A 14 4.13 -9.66 11.67
N ALA A 15 4.03 -9.85 12.99
CA ALA A 15 3.76 -11.18 13.55
C ALA A 15 2.46 -11.77 13.04
N GLN A 16 1.37 -11.00 13.12
CA GLN A 16 0.06 -11.48 12.69
C GLN A 16 -0.04 -11.67 11.18
N THR A 17 0.61 -10.79 10.40
CA THR A 17 0.61 -10.88 8.95
C THR A 17 1.42 -12.09 8.46
N MET A 18 2.58 -12.34 9.06
CA MET A 18 3.41 -13.49 8.73
C MET A 18 2.76 -14.82 9.11
N GLU A 19 2.05 -14.86 10.24
CA GLU A 19 1.31 -16.05 10.66
C GLU A 19 0.25 -16.45 9.64
N LYS A 20 -0.49 -15.48 9.12
CA LYS A 20 -1.60 -15.70 8.18
C LYS A 20 -1.17 -15.66 6.72
N ASN A 21 -0.03 -15.07 6.41
CA ASN A 21 0.40 -14.71 5.04
C ASN A 21 -0.66 -13.92 4.29
N SER A 22 -1.45 -13.13 5.01
CA SER A 22 -2.53 -12.34 4.41
C SER A 22 -2.80 -11.08 5.21
N ALA A 23 -3.41 -10.13 4.54
CA ALA A 23 -3.93 -8.90 5.16
C ALA A 23 -5.08 -8.35 4.34
N PRO A 24 -5.97 -7.56 4.96
CA PRO A 24 -6.93 -6.76 4.20
C PRO A 24 -6.18 -5.79 3.29
N LEU A 25 -6.56 -5.77 2.01
CA LEU A 25 -5.88 -4.92 1.03
C LEU A 25 -6.44 -3.49 1.10
N SER A 26 -5.55 -2.53 1.14
CA SER A 26 -5.82 -1.11 0.98
C SER A 26 -4.95 -0.60 -0.17
N TYR A 27 -4.25 0.52 0.00
CA TYR A 27 -3.39 1.04 -1.06
C TYR A 27 -2.28 0.06 -1.42
N PHE A 28 -2.07 -0.15 -2.72
CA PHE A 28 -1.01 -1.00 -3.23
C PHE A 28 -0.50 -0.43 -4.56
N GLY A 29 0.63 -0.92 -5.02
CA GLY A 29 1.21 -0.50 -6.29
C GLY A 29 2.07 -1.59 -6.91
N TYR A 30 2.73 -1.25 -8.00
CA TYR A 30 3.51 -2.21 -8.79
C TYR A 30 5.02 -1.96 -8.71
N THR A 31 5.45 -1.01 -7.89
CA THR A 31 6.86 -0.71 -7.69
C THR A 31 7.33 -1.24 -6.34
N LYS A 32 8.43 -1.97 -6.34
CA LYS A 32 9.05 -2.45 -5.11
C LYS A 32 10.07 -1.44 -4.63
N TYR A 33 9.84 -0.89 -3.44
CA TYR A 33 10.79 -0.02 -2.74
C TYR A 33 11.65 -0.84 -1.78
N ASN A 34 12.92 -0.47 -1.64
CA ASN A 34 13.89 -1.27 -0.88
C ASN A 34 14.00 -0.90 0.59
N SER A 35 13.34 0.19 1.01
CA SER A 35 13.37 0.64 2.40
C SER A 35 12.03 1.26 2.79
N GLY A 36 11.76 1.26 4.10
CA GLY A 36 10.58 1.91 4.64
C GLY A 36 10.57 3.41 4.36
N HIS A 37 11.73 4.05 4.41
CA HIS A 37 11.89 5.47 4.10
C HIS A 37 11.48 5.77 2.64
N GLU A 38 11.98 4.97 1.69
CA GLU A 38 11.61 5.13 0.29
C GLU A 38 10.10 4.96 0.06
N ALA A 39 9.50 3.95 0.71
CA ALA A 39 8.07 3.70 0.60
C ALA A 39 7.25 4.86 1.18
N ARG A 40 7.61 5.37 2.37
CA ARG A 40 6.92 6.51 2.98
C ARG A 40 7.02 7.75 2.11
N ASP A 41 8.19 8.01 1.55
CA ASP A 41 8.44 9.17 0.69
C ASP A 41 7.60 9.10 -0.60
N ALA A 42 7.59 7.94 -1.25
CA ALA A 42 6.87 7.73 -2.49
C ALA A 42 5.34 7.73 -2.30
N TYR A 43 4.84 7.08 -1.26
CA TYR A 43 3.39 7.02 -0.98
C TYR A 43 2.88 8.20 -0.17
N GLN A 44 3.77 9.10 0.30
CA GLN A 44 3.40 10.24 1.14
C GLN A 44 2.67 9.78 2.41
N ILE A 45 3.23 8.79 3.09
CA ILE A 45 2.64 8.22 4.31
C ILE A 45 2.86 9.14 5.49
N PHE A 46 1.77 9.49 6.19
CA PHE A 46 1.82 10.32 7.38
C PHE A 46 2.69 9.69 8.45
N TYR A 47 3.73 10.40 8.84
CA TYR A 47 4.64 9.99 9.90
C TYR A 47 4.95 11.20 10.78
N GLU A 48 4.63 11.08 12.06
CA GLU A 48 4.93 12.09 13.08
C GLU A 48 5.40 11.37 14.34
N LYS A 49 6.66 11.56 14.68
CA LYS A 49 7.27 10.89 15.83
C LYS A 49 6.49 11.19 17.10
N GLY A 50 6.10 10.14 17.82
CA GLY A 50 5.35 10.28 19.06
C GLY A 50 3.84 10.43 18.89
N ASN A 51 3.34 10.51 17.66
CA ASN A 51 1.91 10.55 17.40
C ASN A 51 1.38 9.12 17.22
N PRO A 52 0.49 8.62 18.12
CA PRO A 52 -0.02 7.25 18.01
C PRO A 52 -0.92 7.02 16.80
N ASP A 53 -1.46 8.10 16.19
CA ASP A 53 -2.34 8.01 15.02
C ASP A 53 -1.56 7.96 13.71
N SER A 54 -0.25 8.19 13.75
CA SER A 54 0.60 8.09 12.57
C SER A 54 1.21 6.70 12.44
N TRP A 55 1.73 6.40 11.25
CA TRP A 55 2.53 5.20 11.06
C TRP A 55 3.88 5.37 11.76
N SER A 56 4.35 4.32 12.43
CA SER A 56 5.70 4.32 12.97
C SER A 56 6.74 4.02 11.90
N ASP A 57 6.38 3.23 10.90
CA ASP A 57 7.21 2.91 9.74
C ASP A 57 6.37 2.36 8.59
N ALA A 58 7.03 2.06 7.46
CA ALA A 58 6.45 1.36 6.31
C ALA A 58 7.34 0.18 5.92
N ARG A 59 7.81 -0.57 6.92
CA ARG A 59 8.81 -1.63 6.76
C ARG A 59 8.25 -3.01 6.49
N LEU A 60 6.95 -3.22 6.67
CA LEU A 60 6.33 -4.51 6.40
C LEU A 60 5.87 -4.55 4.94
N LEU A 61 6.48 -5.43 4.16
CA LEU A 61 6.18 -5.56 2.73
C LEU A 61 5.50 -6.90 2.46
N GLY A 62 4.30 -6.83 1.87
CA GLY A 62 3.59 -7.99 1.34
C GLY A 62 3.63 -7.96 -0.19
N GLU A 63 4.02 -9.08 -0.78
CA GLU A 63 4.07 -9.28 -2.23
C GLU A 63 2.98 -10.28 -2.61
N PHE A 64 2.13 -9.93 -3.56
CA PHE A 64 1.00 -10.79 -3.91
C PHE A 64 0.75 -10.85 -5.42
N ASP A 65 0.13 -11.96 -5.84
CA ASP A 65 -0.28 -12.16 -7.23
C ASP A 65 -1.56 -11.37 -7.50
N THR A 66 -1.52 -10.51 -8.50
CA THR A 66 -2.66 -9.66 -8.88
C THR A 66 -3.85 -10.46 -9.43
N LEU A 67 -3.67 -11.73 -9.81
CA LEU A 67 -4.79 -12.58 -10.23
C LEU A 67 -5.86 -12.70 -9.16
N GLN A 68 -5.50 -12.57 -7.89
CA GLN A 68 -6.46 -12.56 -6.78
C GLN A 68 -7.47 -11.41 -6.87
N LEU A 69 -7.16 -10.36 -7.62
CA LEU A 69 -8.03 -9.19 -7.79
C LEU A 69 -8.95 -9.30 -9.01
N TYR A 70 -8.88 -10.40 -9.77
CA TYR A 70 -9.72 -10.57 -10.94
C TYR A 70 -11.02 -11.27 -10.58
N LYS A 71 -12.11 -10.84 -11.24
CA LYS A 71 -13.41 -11.51 -11.18
C LYS A 71 -13.91 -11.62 -12.61
N ASN A 72 -14.13 -12.85 -13.08
CA ASN A 72 -14.58 -13.11 -14.47
C ASN A 72 -13.68 -12.43 -15.51
N GLY A 73 -12.35 -12.47 -15.28
CA GLY A 73 -11.39 -11.87 -16.20
C GLY A 73 -11.27 -10.34 -16.12
N VAL A 74 -11.96 -9.71 -15.18
CA VAL A 74 -11.95 -8.25 -15.01
C VAL A 74 -11.25 -7.86 -13.71
N PRO A 75 -10.22 -6.98 -13.77
CA PRO A 75 -9.56 -6.54 -12.55
C PRO A 75 -10.50 -5.71 -11.66
N GLN A 76 -10.58 -6.07 -10.39
CA GLN A 76 -11.43 -5.41 -9.40
C GLN A 76 -10.59 -4.40 -8.60
N VAL A 77 -10.18 -3.35 -9.29
CA VAL A 77 -9.34 -2.29 -8.73
C VAL A 77 -9.90 -0.92 -9.08
N GLN A 78 -9.54 0.07 -8.30
CA GLN A 78 -9.95 1.45 -8.54
C GLN A 78 -8.82 2.42 -8.22
N VAL A 79 -8.83 3.55 -8.91
CA VAL A 79 -7.92 4.65 -8.61
C VAL A 79 -8.48 5.41 -7.41
N PRO A 80 -7.65 5.71 -6.38
CA PRO A 80 -8.12 6.47 -5.23
C PRO A 80 -8.58 7.88 -5.63
N LEU A 81 -9.52 8.41 -4.87
CA LEU A 81 -9.88 9.82 -4.97
C LEU A 81 -8.73 10.69 -4.42
N ALA A 82 -8.53 11.84 -5.01
CA ALA A 82 -7.54 12.80 -4.55
C ALA A 82 -7.85 13.31 -3.13
N ASN A 83 -6.87 13.94 -2.48
CA ASN A 83 -7.02 14.51 -1.14
C ASN A 83 -7.53 13.51 -0.09
N GLY A 84 -6.94 12.31 -0.08
CA GLY A 84 -7.29 11.30 0.91
C GLY A 84 -8.71 10.78 0.80
N GLY A 85 -9.27 10.77 -0.41
CA GLY A 85 -10.62 10.30 -0.67
C GLY A 85 -11.69 11.38 -0.65
N ARG A 86 -11.30 12.64 -0.53
CA ARG A 86 -12.24 13.76 -0.47
C ARG A 86 -12.52 14.41 -1.82
N GLY A 87 -11.72 14.07 -2.85
CA GLY A 87 -11.88 14.63 -4.18
C GLY A 87 -11.84 16.15 -4.25
N PRO A 88 -12.08 16.80 -5.37
CA PRO A 88 -12.51 16.24 -6.65
C PRO A 88 -11.38 15.52 -7.40
N GLY A 89 -11.79 14.58 -8.25
CA GLY A 89 -10.87 13.87 -9.12
C GLY A 89 -10.20 12.66 -8.49
N TYR A 90 -9.35 12.03 -9.28
CA TYR A 90 -8.67 10.79 -8.91
C TYR A 90 -7.16 11.02 -8.87
N GLU A 91 -6.47 10.27 -8.01
CA GLU A 91 -5.02 10.37 -7.84
C GLU A 91 -4.37 9.02 -8.09
N LEU A 92 -3.96 8.77 -9.35
CA LEU A 92 -3.24 7.54 -9.71
C LEU A 92 -1.81 7.54 -9.16
N PHE A 93 -1.16 8.70 -9.19
CA PHE A 93 0.18 8.89 -8.63
C PHE A 93 0.10 9.81 -7.41
N THR A 94 0.79 9.44 -6.34
CA THR A 94 0.74 10.20 -5.08
C THR A 94 1.27 11.62 -5.25
N SER A 95 0.50 12.61 -4.79
CA SER A 95 0.86 14.03 -4.85
C SER A 95 0.17 14.91 -3.82
N ALA A 96 -0.88 14.41 -3.17
CA ALA A 96 -1.76 15.22 -2.32
C ALA A 96 -1.09 15.73 -1.04
N TYR A 97 -0.07 15.06 -0.54
CA TYR A 97 0.56 15.35 0.74
C TYR A 97 2.07 15.56 0.59
N PRO A 98 2.50 16.65 -0.09
CA PRO A 98 3.93 16.89 -0.32
C PRO A 98 4.74 17.09 0.96
N GLU A 99 4.08 17.44 2.06
CA GLU A 99 4.70 17.58 3.39
C GLU A 99 5.16 16.23 3.96
N TYR A 100 4.64 15.10 3.46
CA TYR A 100 5.01 13.76 3.93
C TYR A 100 5.95 13.01 2.99
N GLY A 101 6.24 13.56 1.82
CA GLY A 101 7.16 12.94 0.87
C GLY A 101 7.04 13.52 -0.53
N LYS A 102 7.98 13.14 -1.38
CA LYS A 102 8.02 13.63 -2.77
C LYS A 102 6.89 13.07 -3.63
N GLY A 103 6.32 11.93 -3.25
CA GLY A 103 5.24 11.31 -4.01
C GLY A 103 5.69 10.61 -5.28
N GLY A 104 4.78 10.43 -6.22
CA GLY A 104 5.04 9.83 -7.51
C GLY A 104 4.83 8.32 -7.56
N ALA A 105 4.39 7.69 -6.47
CA ALA A 105 4.06 6.28 -6.48
C ALA A 105 2.71 6.06 -7.17
N LEU A 106 2.66 5.10 -8.09
CA LEU A 106 1.39 4.62 -8.60
C LEU A 106 0.68 3.89 -7.46
N GLN A 107 -0.57 4.25 -7.21
CA GLN A 107 -1.38 3.66 -6.15
C GLN A 107 -2.76 3.26 -6.65
N LEU A 108 -3.22 2.11 -6.16
CA LEU A 108 -4.54 1.59 -6.44
C LEU A 108 -5.19 1.09 -5.15
N LEU A 109 -6.49 0.92 -5.20
CA LEU A 109 -7.29 0.30 -4.13
C LEU A 109 -8.03 -0.90 -4.71
N PRO A 110 -8.34 -1.92 -3.90
CA PRO A 110 -9.30 -2.94 -4.35
C PRO A 110 -10.68 -2.30 -4.49
N ALA A 111 -11.46 -2.78 -5.45
CA ALA A 111 -12.84 -2.29 -5.64
C ALA A 111 -13.71 -2.58 -4.42
N GLU A 112 -13.48 -3.71 -3.75
CA GLU A 112 -14.11 -4.06 -2.47
C GLU A 112 -13.19 -3.67 -1.32
N HIS A 113 -13.65 -2.80 -0.44
CA HIS A 113 -12.88 -2.30 0.69
C HIS A 113 -12.39 -3.45 1.59
N ASN A 114 -11.09 -3.40 1.94
CA ASN A 114 -10.45 -4.42 2.78
C ASN A 114 -10.52 -5.85 2.22
N TYR A 115 -10.59 -5.99 0.89
CA TYR A 115 -10.57 -7.31 0.25
C TYR A 115 -9.31 -8.07 0.67
N PRO A 116 -9.42 -9.27 1.27
CA PRO A 116 -8.24 -10.00 1.73
C PRO A 116 -7.45 -10.56 0.56
N VAL A 117 -6.13 -10.41 0.62
CA VAL A 117 -5.21 -11.06 -0.32
C VAL A 117 -4.26 -11.96 0.43
N ILE A 118 -3.80 -13.02 -0.24
CA ILE A 118 -2.78 -13.93 0.27
C ILE A 118 -1.44 -13.48 -0.32
N PHE A 119 -0.46 -13.25 0.55
CA PHE A 119 0.88 -12.86 0.13
C PHE A 119 1.71 -14.09 -0.23
N GLU A 120 2.45 -14.01 -1.32
CA GLU A 120 3.47 -14.99 -1.69
C GLU A 120 4.70 -14.82 -0.81
N ARG A 121 4.95 -13.59 -0.37
CA ARG A 121 6.08 -13.24 0.49
C ARG A 121 5.71 -12.08 1.40
N VAL A 122 6.07 -12.21 2.68
CA VAL A 122 5.98 -11.13 3.67
C VAL A 122 7.38 -10.94 4.25
N SER A 123 7.86 -9.71 4.24
CA SER A 123 9.19 -9.41 4.76
C SER A 123 9.22 -8.08 5.50
N VAL A 124 10.13 -7.95 6.45
CA VAL A 124 10.44 -6.67 7.11
C VAL A 124 11.69 -6.12 6.43
N ILE A 125 11.53 -4.99 5.76
CA ILE A 125 12.61 -4.34 5.01
C ILE A 125 13.33 -3.32 5.89
N PRO A 126 14.55 -2.87 5.53
CA PRO A 126 15.25 -1.82 6.28
C PRO A 126 14.47 -0.50 6.24
N GLU A 127 14.74 0.36 7.21
CA GLU A 127 14.19 1.73 7.24
C GLU A 127 14.84 2.66 6.17
#